data_c7268156406c4b5207b171570f46d7a9
#
_entry.id   c7268156406c4b5207b171570f46d7a9
#
_cell.length_a   1.000
_cell.length_b   1.000
_cell.length_c   1.000
_cell.angle_alpha   90.00
_cell.angle_beta   90.00
_cell.angle_gamma   90.00
#
_symmetry.space_group_name_H-M   'P 1'
#
loop_
_entity.id
_entity.type
_entity.pdbx_description
1 polymer ?
#
loop_
_entity_poly.entity_id
_entity_poly.type
_entity_poly.pdbx_seq_one_letter_code
_entity_poly.pdbx_strand_id
1 'polypeptide(L)'
;MIFWVFEVFFVFLTGLMLAYLVRHYIFTLTVLREADKEREPDSANSVFEPTVSILIPAHNEERVIGRLLERITELTYPKDKLQVIVIDDASSDKTGAIAEGYKSRYPFIEVLHRDKDKGGKGKAAACNEGFSRSNGEIVLCFDADYYPTRDFAEKLTSQFADPKVGAVQGRVVVLNEPQNIVTRLVALERIGGYRVDQEARDRLKLISQYGGTAGGFRSSILKNLHGWDETMLAEDTDLTLSIYLAGYKVRYDVDAECYEEAVDSWKAYRHQRFRWAKGHMQCFFKHSWNVLRSKKLNMKEKVDAMLLLGVYFMPILALLSLITGLLLIFFGLPLANLLWLFLPICMYSFVGNFAPFFEIGVGIYLDGRERTQWLLPLMIFTFFYNIPICCKAFFDVATSRMLGRNTCVWVKTAHSGNGNCYIPNLSVNTFE
;
A
#
# COMPACT_ATOMS: atom_id res chain seq x y z
N MET A 1 -1.34 31.25 -31.44
CA MET A 1 -2.40 30.39 -30.88
C MET A 1 -1.85 29.06 -30.38
N ILE A 2 -1.13 28.27 -31.18
CA ILE A 2 -0.57 26.97 -30.75
C ILE A 2 0.38 27.10 -29.56
N PHE A 3 1.25 28.11 -29.54
CA PHE A 3 2.21 28.36 -28.47
C PHE A 3 1.55 28.66 -27.12
N TRP A 4 0.48 29.43 -27.10
CA TRP A 4 -0.28 29.70 -25.87
C TRP A 4 -0.90 28.44 -25.27
N VAL A 5 -1.30 27.46 -26.09
CA VAL A 5 -1.79 26.16 -25.62
C VAL A 5 -0.68 25.40 -24.91
N PHE A 6 0.55 25.38 -25.44
CA PHE A 6 1.70 24.72 -24.78
C PHE A 6 2.06 25.40 -23.45
N GLU A 7 2.02 26.73 -23.38
CA GLU A 7 2.29 27.47 -22.15
C GLU A 7 1.24 27.15 -21.08
N VAL A 8 -0.05 27.21 -21.40
CA VAL A 8 -1.13 26.88 -20.48
C VAL A 8 -1.03 25.43 -20.01
N PHE A 9 -0.72 24.51 -20.92
CA PHE A 9 -0.53 23.11 -20.59
C PHE A 9 0.66 22.90 -19.66
N PHE A 10 1.79 23.54 -19.91
CA PHE A 10 2.96 23.49 -19.05
C PHE A 10 2.67 24.04 -17.63
N VAL A 11 1.97 25.17 -17.55
CA VAL A 11 1.54 25.74 -16.26
C VAL A 11 0.63 24.80 -15.49
N PHE A 12 -0.32 24.17 -16.18
CA PHE A 12 -1.21 23.19 -15.58
C PHE A 12 -0.44 21.98 -15.04
N LEU A 13 0.48 21.41 -15.82
CA LEU A 13 1.32 20.30 -15.38
C LEU A 13 2.15 20.68 -14.15
N THR A 14 2.79 21.85 -14.19
CA THR A 14 3.62 22.36 -13.09
C THR A 14 2.78 22.57 -11.83
N GLY A 15 1.57 23.13 -11.95
CA GLY A 15 0.64 23.33 -10.83
C GLY A 15 0.22 22.00 -10.19
N LEU A 16 -0.08 20.98 -11.00
CA LEU A 16 -0.44 19.65 -10.49
C LEU A 16 0.74 18.98 -9.78
N MET A 17 1.94 19.07 -10.35
CA MET A 17 3.15 18.55 -9.71
C MET A 17 3.45 19.27 -8.38
N LEU A 18 3.25 20.61 -8.34
CA LEU A 18 3.41 21.40 -7.12
C LEU A 18 2.46 20.92 -6.00
N ALA A 19 1.22 20.55 -6.34
CA ALA A 19 0.27 20.04 -5.36
C ALA A 19 0.79 18.77 -4.66
N TYR A 20 1.41 17.84 -5.40
CA TYR A 20 2.04 16.65 -4.81
C TYR A 20 3.21 17.00 -3.90
N LEU A 21 4.03 17.95 -4.27
CA LEU A 21 5.20 18.36 -3.49
C LEU A 21 4.79 19.04 -2.18
N VAL A 22 3.82 19.95 -2.25
CA VAL A 22 3.25 20.60 -1.05
C VAL A 22 2.67 19.55 -0.11
N ARG A 23 2.01 18.53 -0.65
CA ARG A 23 1.50 17.41 0.14
C ARG A 23 2.61 16.69 0.92
N HIS A 24 3.74 16.34 0.29
CA HIS A 24 4.86 15.70 0.96
C HIS A 24 5.39 16.52 2.14
N TYR A 25 5.54 17.85 1.97
CA TYR A 25 5.96 18.72 3.07
C TYR A 25 4.93 18.78 4.19
N ILE A 26 3.63 18.91 3.87
CA ILE A 26 2.56 18.90 4.88
C ILE A 26 2.60 17.61 5.67
N PHE A 27 2.72 16.47 5.02
CA PHE A 27 2.75 15.16 5.66
C PHE A 27 3.97 15.02 6.56
N THR A 28 5.15 15.31 6.03
CA THR A 28 6.41 15.21 6.78
C THR A 28 6.41 16.11 8.03
N LEU A 29 5.98 17.37 7.88
CA LEU A 29 5.90 18.31 8.99
C LEU A 29 4.84 17.91 10.02
N THR A 30 3.73 17.31 9.58
CA THR A 30 2.70 16.80 10.49
C THR A 30 3.26 15.69 11.38
N VAL A 31 3.92 14.71 10.79
CA VAL A 31 4.49 13.59 11.54
C VAL A 31 5.60 14.06 12.48
N LEU A 32 6.49 14.96 12.03
CA LEU A 32 7.54 15.54 12.88
C LEU A 32 7.01 16.29 14.09
N ARG A 33 5.97 17.12 13.90
CA ARG A 33 5.37 17.91 15.01
C ARG A 33 4.70 17.04 16.05
N GLU A 34 4.26 15.88 15.66
CA GLU A 34 3.50 14.98 16.50
C GLU A 34 4.29 13.73 16.92
N ALA A 35 5.59 13.67 16.56
CA ALA A 35 6.45 12.54 16.89
C ALA A 35 6.58 12.32 18.40
N ASP A 36 6.62 13.41 19.18
CA ASP A 36 6.76 13.37 20.65
C ASP A 36 5.41 13.35 21.39
N LYS A 37 4.29 13.43 20.67
CA LYS A 37 2.97 13.35 21.29
C LYS A 37 2.58 11.88 21.40
N GLU A 38 2.40 11.42 22.64
CA GLU A 38 1.70 10.16 22.87
C GLU A 38 0.35 10.22 22.14
N ARG A 39 0.03 9.18 21.39
CA ARG A 39 -1.32 9.04 20.83
C ARG A 39 -2.26 8.95 22.03
N GLU A 40 -3.17 9.92 22.16
CA GLU A 40 -4.24 9.74 23.12
C GLU A 40 -4.89 8.38 22.81
N PRO A 41 -4.92 7.45 23.77
CA PRO A 41 -5.69 6.23 23.57
C PRO A 41 -7.13 6.70 23.29
N ASP A 42 -7.62 6.36 22.08
CA ASP A 42 -9.02 6.62 21.76
C ASP A 42 -9.86 6.11 22.94
N SER A 43 -10.59 6.99 23.57
CA SER A 43 -11.20 6.91 24.89
C SER A 43 -12.19 5.74 25.02
N ALA A 44 -11.68 4.54 25.14
CA ALA A 44 -12.47 3.39 25.53
C ALA A 44 -11.68 2.57 26.53
N ASN A 45 -11.90 2.87 27.83
CA ASN A 45 -11.51 2.03 28.97
C ASN A 45 -12.19 0.65 28.97
N SER A 46 -12.78 0.21 27.85
CA SER A 46 -13.28 -1.15 27.66
C SER A 46 -12.35 -1.86 26.68
N VAL A 47 -11.78 -2.95 27.13
CA VAL A 47 -11.03 -3.88 26.28
C VAL A 47 -11.96 -4.33 25.15
N PHE A 48 -11.80 -3.77 23.95
CA PHE A 48 -12.56 -4.18 22.77
C PHE A 48 -11.85 -5.38 22.16
N GLU A 49 -12.33 -6.55 22.48
CA GLU A 49 -11.79 -7.85 22.02
C GLU A 49 -12.86 -8.61 21.22
N PRO A 50 -13.15 -8.24 19.97
CA PRO A 50 -14.11 -8.91 19.13
C PRO A 50 -13.61 -10.31 18.71
N THR A 51 -14.50 -11.14 18.15
CA THR A 51 -14.07 -12.34 17.43
C THR A 51 -13.35 -11.95 16.15
N VAL A 52 -12.26 -12.65 15.83
CA VAL A 52 -11.39 -12.34 14.69
C VAL A 52 -11.26 -13.56 13.78
N SER A 53 -11.47 -13.36 12.48
CA SER A 53 -11.08 -14.33 11.45
C SER A 53 -9.86 -13.80 10.69
N ILE A 54 -8.78 -14.58 10.61
CA ILE A 54 -7.58 -14.26 9.83
C ILE A 54 -7.64 -15.04 8.51
N LEU A 55 -7.60 -14.32 7.38
CA LEU A 55 -7.55 -14.90 6.05
C LEU A 55 -6.11 -14.89 5.52
N ILE A 56 -5.63 -16.04 5.07
CA ILE A 56 -4.28 -16.22 4.53
C ILE A 56 -4.39 -16.87 3.15
N PRO A 57 -4.58 -16.10 2.06
CA PRO A 57 -4.52 -16.64 0.71
C PRO A 57 -3.09 -17.04 0.35
N ALA A 58 -2.91 -18.26 -0.13
CA ALA A 58 -1.61 -18.82 -0.48
C ALA A 58 -1.65 -19.58 -1.79
N HIS A 59 -0.70 -19.32 -2.70
CA HIS A 59 -0.51 -20.07 -3.94
C HIS A 59 0.97 -20.32 -4.19
N ASN A 60 1.42 -21.57 -4.03
CA ASN A 60 2.82 -21.97 -4.16
C ASN A 60 3.76 -21.18 -3.23
N GLU A 61 3.47 -21.14 -1.92
CA GLU A 61 4.19 -20.40 -0.88
C GLU A 61 4.88 -21.32 0.14
N GLU A 62 5.29 -22.55 -0.26
CA GLU A 62 5.89 -23.54 0.64
C GLU A 62 7.09 -23.03 1.44
N ARG A 63 7.81 -22.02 0.92
CA ARG A 63 9.02 -21.47 1.54
C ARG A 63 8.75 -20.50 2.69
N VAL A 64 7.57 -19.90 2.73
CA VAL A 64 7.27 -18.77 3.65
C VAL A 64 6.06 -19.03 4.54
N ILE A 65 5.07 -19.81 4.09
CA ILE A 65 3.81 -20.00 4.82
C ILE A 65 3.99 -20.59 6.21
N GLY A 66 4.96 -21.50 6.40
CA GLY A 66 5.25 -22.09 7.71
C GLY A 66 5.66 -21.05 8.75
N ARG A 67 6.49 -20.07 8.35
CA ARG A 67 6.93 -18.97 9.20
C ARG A 67 5.76 -18.10 9.66
N LEU A 68 4.84 -17.77 8.74
CA LEU A 68 3.63 -17.00 9.09
C LEU A 68 2.75 -17.80 10.06
N LEU A 69 2.45 -19.07 9.75
CA LEU A 69 1.57 -19.88 10.59
C LEU A 69 2.15 -20.07 12.00
N GLU A 70 3.45 -20.29 12.14
CA GLU A 70 4.11 -20.32 13.44
C GLU A 70 3.88 -19.00 14.20
N ARG A 71 4.12 -17.86 13.56
CA ARG A 71 3.89 -16.55 14.18
C ARG A 71 2.42 -16.32 14.57
N ILE A 72 1.46 -16.78 13.78
CA ILE A 72 0.03 -16.69 14.10
C ILE A 72 -0.31 -17.49 15.36
N THR A 73 0.35 -18.63 15.59
CA THR A 73 0.15 -19.39 16.85
C THR A 73 0.66 -18.66 18.09
N GLU A 74 1.65 -17.77 17.90
CA GLU A 74 2.28 -16.97 18.97
C GLU A 74 1.57 -15.64 19.26
N LEU A 75 0.56 -15.24 18.47
CA LEU A 75 -0.19 -14.01 18.74
C LEU A 75 -0.75 -14.01 20.16
N THR A 76 -0.70 -12.88 20.84
CA THR A 76 -1.21 -12.71 22.20
C THR A 76 -2.74 -12.71 22.25
N TYR A 77 -3.41 -12.52 21.11
CA TYR A 77 -4.87 -12.51 20.99
C TYR A 77 -5.50 -13.82 21.50
N PRO A 78 -6.65 -13.77 22.26
CA PRO A 78 -7.31 -14.96 22.80
C PRO A 78 -7.65 -15.99 21.73
N LYS A 79 -7.21 -17.24 21.92
CA LYS A 79 -7.35 -18.29 20.90
C LYS A 79 -8.79 -18.78 20.73
N ASP A 80 -9.62 -18.64 21.74
CA ASP A 80 -11.05 -18.91 21.70
C ASP A 80 -11.86 -17.88 20.91
N LYS A 81 -11.27 -16.71 20.67
CA LYS A 81 -11.84 -15.63 19.81
C LYS A 81 -11.21 -15.58 18.43
N LEU A 82 -10.29 -16.51 18.10
CA LEU A 82 -9.52 -16.50 16.88
C LEU A 82 -9.90 -17.67 15.95
N GLN A 83 -10.21 -17.35 14.70
CA GLN A 83 -10.32 -18.30 13.59
C GLN A 83 -9.26 -17.96 12.55
N VAL A 84 -8.50 -18.93 12.08
CA VAL A 84 -7.52 -18.74 11.00
C VAL A 84 -7.91 -19.61 9.82
N ILE A 85 -8.09 -19.01 8.67
CA ILE A 85 -8.47 -19.68 7.43
C ILE A 85 -7.32 -19.55 6.44
N VAL A 86 -6.58 -20.62 6.22
CA VAL A 86 -5.58 -20.71 5.15
C VAL A 86 -6.29 -21.12 3.88
N ILE A 87 -6.23 -20.27 2.86
CA ILE A 87 -6.84 -20.52 1.56
C ILE A 87 -5.74 -20.98 0.59
N ASP A 88 -5.62 -22.27 0.39
CA ASP A 88 -4.71 -22.86 -0.58
C ASP A 88 -5.32 -22.74 -1.98
N ASP A 89 -4.88 -21.74 -2.73
CA ASP A 89 -5.39 -21.38 -4.05
C ASP A 89 -4.83 -22.31 -5.15
N ALA A 90 -5.12 -23.60 -5.06
CA ALA A 90 -4.69 -24.65 -5.98
C ALA A 90 -3.14 -24.74 -6.12
N SER A 91 -2.42 -24.72 -5.00
CA SER A 91 -0.96 -24.88 -5.00
C SER A 91 -0.54 -26.23 -5.56
N SER A 92 0.61 -26.26 -6.24
CA SER A 92 1.26 -27.45 -6.79
C SER A 92 2.48 -27.91 -5.99
N ASP A 93 2.90 -27.09 -5.00
CA ASP A 93 4.00 -27.36 -4.08
C ASP A 93 3.49 -27.88 -2.70
N LYS A 94 4.33 -27.84 -1.68
CA LYS A 94 3.99 -28.31 -0.34
C LYS A 94 3.15 -27.34 0.51
N THR A 95 2.67 -26.22 -0.05
CA THR A 95 1.91 -25.18 0.68
C THR A 95 0.73 -25.78 1.43
N GLY A 96 -0.14 -26.51 0.74
CA GLY A 96 -1.31 -27.15 1.34
C GLY A 96 -0.93 -28.19 2.43
N ALA A 97 0.10 -29.01 2.18
CA ALA A 97 0.55 -30.01 3.15
C ALA A 97 1.10 -29.35 4.44
N ILE A 98 1.83 -28.24 4.33
CA ILE A 98 2.31 -27.46 5.47
C ILE A 98 1.11 -26.92 6.26
N ALA A 99 0.13 -26.31 5.60
CA ALA A 99 -1.06 -25.76 6.24
C ALA A 99 -1.87 -26.86 7.00
N GLU A 100 -2.09 -28.03 6.40
CA GLU A 100 -2.75 -29.15 7.04
C GLU A 100 -1.98 -29.66 8.28
N GLY A 101 -0.65 -29.60 8.27
CA GLY A 101 0.19 -29.88 9.42
C GLY A 101 -0.06 -28.95 10.61
N TYR A 102 -0.38 -27.68 10.37
CA TYR A 102 -0.77 -26.73 11.43
C TYR A 102 -2.21 -26.95 11.88
N LYS A 103 -3.15 -27.17 10.98
CA LYS A 103 -4.54 -27.48 11.31
C LYS A 103 -4.66 -28.69 12.23
N SER A 104 -3.85 -29.75 12.04
CA SER A 104 -3.86 -30.93 12.89
C SER A 104 -3.41 -30.65 14.32
N ARG A 105 -2.62 -29.57 14.56
CA ARG A 105 -2.07 -29.22 15.88
C ARG A 105 -2.87 -28.12 16.59
N TYR A 106 -3.53 -27.23 15.79
CA TYR A 106 -4.19 -26.05 16.32
C TYR A 106 -5.66 -25.97 15.86
N PRO A 107 -6.64 -26.22 16.77
CA PRO A 107 -8.06 -26.29 16.41
C PRO A 107 -8.67 -25.05 15.82
N PHE A 108 -8.06 -23.87 16.05
CA PHE A 108 -8.51 -22.59 15.50
C PHE A 108 -8.01 -22.33 14.06
N ILE A 109 -7.21 -23.25 13.48
CA ILE A 109 -6.72 -23.17 12.10
C ILE A 109 -7.52 -24.11 11.20
N GLU A 110 -8.08 -23.55 10.15
CA GLU A 110 -8.78 -24.22 9.08
C GLU A 110 -8.01 -24.11 7.76
N VAL A 111 -8.09 -25.11 6.91
CA VAL A 111 -7.51 -25.08 5.57
C VAL A 111 -8.62 -25.25 4.55
N LEU A 112 -8.69 -24.33 3.62
CA LEU A 112 -9.61 -24.34 2.50
C LEU A 112 -8.81 -24.58 1.21
N HIS A 113 -8.92 -25.78 0.63
CA HIS A 113 -8.34 -26.07 -0.66
C HIS A 113 -9.30 -25.67 -1.77
N ARG A 114 -8.83 -24.81 -2.67
CA ARG A 114 -9.58 -24.42 -3.85
C ARG A 114 -9.31 -25.37 -5.01
N ASP A 115 -10.36 -25.77 -5.71
CA ASP A 115 -10.25 -26.63 -6.89
C ASP A 115 -9.45 -25.93 -7.99
N LYS A 116 -8.73 -26.70 -8.82
CA LYS A 116 -7.93 -26.17 -9.93
C LYS A 116 -8.72 -25.31 -10.91
N ASP A 117 -9.99 -25.59 -11.10
CA ASP A 117 -10.89 -24.83 -11.99
C ASP A 117 -11.24 -23.45 -11.42
N LYS A 118 -11.20 -23.30 -10.10
CA LYS A 118 -11.48 -22.04 -9.36
C LYS A 118 -10.19 -21.32 -8.93
N GLY A 119 -9.11 -22.05 -8.73
CA GLY A 119 -7.84 -21.56 -8.24
C GLY A 119 -7.05 -20.75 -9.28
N GLY A 120 -6.06 -19.99 -8.81
CA GLY A 120 -5.18 -19.17 -9.65
C GLY A 120 -5.84 -17.94 -10.27
N LYS A 121 -7.07 -17.59 -9.85
CA LYS A 121 -7.80 -16.41 -10.34
C LYS A 121 -7.43 -15.11 -9.62
N GLY A 122 -6.49 -15.18 -8.70
CA GLY A 122 -5.98 -14.03 -7.96
C GLY A 122 -6.45 -13.98 -6.51
N LYS A 123 -5.80 -13.09 -5.76
CA LYS A 123 -5.96 -12.92 -4.31
C LYS A 123 -7.40 -12.57 -3.91
N ALA A 124 -8.05 -11.66 -4.64
CA ALA A 124 -9.43 -11.22 -4.37
C ALA A 124 -10.40 -12.42 -4.33
N ALA A 125 -10.33 -13.31 -5.32
CA ALA A 125 -11.19 -14.49 -5.38
C ALA A 125 -10.92 -15.47 -4.22
N ALA A 126 -9.65 -15.66 -3.85
CA ALA A 126 -9.29 -16.48 -2.69
C ALA A 126 -9.81 -15.87 -1.38
N CYS A 127 -9.61 -14.56 -1.19
CA CYS A 127 -10.12 -13.83 -0.01
C CYS A 127 -11.64 -13.88 0.09
N ASN A 128 -12.39 -13.73 -1.02
CA ASN A 128 -13.84 -13.83 -1.02
C ASN A 128 -14.32 -15.22 -0.58
N GLU A 129 -13.67 -16.27 -1.07
CA GLU A 129 -14.03 -17.63 -0.66
C GLU A 129 -13.71 -17.90 0.82
N GLY A 130 -12.54 -17.45 1.31
CA GLY A 130 -12.21 -17.48 2.73
C GLY A 130 -13.18 -16.66 3.58
N PHE A 131 -13.56 -15.46 3.13
CA PHE A 131 -14.51 -14.60 3.82
C PHE A 131 -15.89 -15.25 3.96
N SER A 132 -16.33 -16.01 2.98
CA SER A 132 -17.62 -16.72 3.05
C SER A 132 -17.69 -17.75 4.19
N ARG A 133 -16.54 -18.20 4.72
CA ARG A 133 -16.40 -19.14 5.84
C ARG A 133 -16.00 -18.45 7.15
N SER A 134 -15.72 -17.16 7.12
CA SER A 134 -15.33 -16.41 8.30
C SER A 134 -16.54 -16.18 9.22
N ASN A 135 -16.32 -16.25 10.52
CA ASN A 135 -17.32 -16.01 11.55
C ASN A 135 -16.96 -14.84 12.49
N GLY A 136 -15.76 -14.26 12.33
CA GLY A 136 -15.29 -13.15 13.13
C GLY A 136 -16.02 -11.85 12.84
N GLU A 137 -16.21 -11.03 13.88
CA GLU A 137 -16.71 -9.66 13.76
C GLU A 137 -15.73 -8.79 12.97
N ILE A 138 -14.44 -9.10 13.10
CA ILE A 138 -13.33 -8.47 12.37
C ILE A 138 -12.65 -9.53 11.52
N VAL A 139 -12.31 -9.16 10.29
CA VAL A 139 -11.53 -9.99 9.36
C VAL A 139 -10.17 -9.35 9.15
N LEU A 140 -9.08 -10.04 9.50
CA LEU A 140 -7.72 -9.65 9.20
C LEU A 140 -7.22 -10.40 7.96
N CYS A 141 -6.35 -9.77 7.17
CA CYS A 141 -5.75 -10.38 5.98
C CYS A 141 -4.23 -10.32 6.04
N PHE A 142 -3.57 -11.47 5.79
CA PHE A 142 -2.12 -11.55 5.64
C PHE A 142 -1.75 -12.28 4.36
N ASP A 143 -0.79 -11.75 3.62
CA ASP A 143 -0.11 -12.52 2.60
C ASP A 143 0.84 -13.56 3.23
N ALA A 144 1.11 -14.65 2.54
CA ALA A 144 1.82 -15.81 3.10
C ALA A 144 3.28 -15.51 3.51
N ASP A 145 3.88 -14.45 2.95
CA ASP A 145 5.26 -14.00 3.23
C ASP A 145 5.37 -13.01 4.40
N TYR A 146 4.24 -12.67 5.04
CA TYR A 146 4.18 -11.69 6.12
C TYR A 146 4.52 -12.27 7.48
N TYR A 147 4.96 -11.42 8.40
CA TYR A 147 5.37 -11.79 9.76
C TYR A 147 4.95 -10.68 10.75
N PRO A 148 3.74 -10.78 11.35
CA PRO A 148 3.24 -9.77 12.28
C PRO A 148 3.97 -9.83 13.63
N THR A 149 3.98 -8.71 14.40
CA THR A 149 4.35 -8.73 15.81
C THR A 149 3.32 -9.53 16.62
N ARG A 150 3.69 -10.00 17.82
CA ARG A 150 2.80 -10.85 18.63
C ARG A 150 1.51 -10.16 19.06
N ASP A 151 1.58 -8.86 19.28
CA ASP A 151 0.50 -7.97 19.71
C ASP A 151 -0.26 -7.30 18.54
N PHE A 152 0.07 -7.67 17.30
CA PHE A 152 -0.48 -7.06 16.09
C PHE A 152 -2.01 -7.10 16.05
N ALA A 153 -2.61 -8.26 16.35
CA ALA A 153 -4.06 -8.43 16.28
C ALA A 153 -4.77 -7.57 17.34
N GLU A 154 -4.22 -7.47 18.55
CA GLU A 154 -4.76 -6.63 19.62
C GLU A 154 -4.73 -5.15 19.25
N LYS A 155 -3.59 -4.67 18.77
CA LYS A 155 -3.43 -3.28 18.33
C LYS A 155 -4.41 -2.93 17.20
N LEU A 156 -4.50 -3.80 16.20
CA LEU A 156 -5.38 -3.55 15.06
C LEU A 156 -6.85 -3.56 15.45
N THR A 157 -7.27 -4.56 16.26
CA THR A 157 -8.67 -4.70 16.65
C THR A 157 -9.14 -3.58 17.57
N SER A 158 -8.27 -3.01 18.41
CA SER A 158 -8.62 -1.88 19.29
C SER A 158 -9.16 -0.67 18.52
N GLN A 159 -8.67 -0.42 17.31
CA GLN A 159 -9.12 0.69 16.46
C GLN A 159 -10.58 0.53 15.98
N PHE A 160 -11.11 -0.69 15.99
CA PHE A 160 -12.51 -0.95 15.64
C PHE A 160 -13.50 -0.66 16.80
N ALA A 161 -13.05 -0.20 17.93
CA ALA A 161 -13.94 0.29 18.99
C ALA A 161 -14.85 1.46 18.48
N ASP A 162 -14.33 2.30 17.57
CA ASP A 162 -15.15 3.27 16.85
C ASP A 162 -15.99 2.57 15.75
N PRO A 163 -17.34 2.63 15.82
CA PRO A 163 -18.22 2.02 14.80
C PRO A 163 -18.10 2.67 13.42
N LYS A 164 -17.50 3.84 13.30
CA LYS A 164 -17.22 4.51 12.01
C LYS A 164 -16.02 3.92 11.30
N VAL A 165 -15.19 3.15 12.00
CA VAL A 165 -14.02 2.49 11.41
C VAL A 165 -14.47 1.25 10.66
N GLY A 166 -14.29 1.28 9.35
CA GLY A 166 -14.62 0.17 8.43
C GLY A 166 -13.43 -0.72 8.14
N ALA A 167 -12.22 -0.16 8.15
CA ALA A 167 -10.97 -0.88 7.98
C ALA A 167 -9.84 -0.25 8.80
N VAL A 168 -8.80 -1.04 9.06
CA VAL A 168 -7.56 -0.61 9.71
C VAL A 168 -6.39 -1.19 8.96
N GLN A 169 -5.35 -0.38 8.72
CA GLN A 169 -4.08 -0.78 8.14
C GLN A 169 -2.98 -0.72 9.22
N GLY A 170 -2.22 -1.78 9.38
CA GLY A 170 -1.00 -1.79 10.18
C GLY A 170 0.23 -1.32 9.38
N ARG A 171 1.32 -1.13 10.07
CA ARG A 171 2.59 -0.71 9.49
C ARG A 171 3.31 -1.89 8.85
N VAL A 172 3.68 -1.74 7.57
CA VAL A 172 4.49 -2.74 6.86
C VAL A 172 5.96 -2.33 6.88
N VAL A 173 6.83 -3.25 7.30
CA VAL A 173 8.28 -3.07 7.40
C VAL A 173 8.98 -4.15 6.57
N VAL A 174 10.05 -3.80 5.86
CA VAL A 174 10.79 -4.77 5.04
C VAL A 174 11.69 -5.64 5.91
N LEU A 175 11.52 -6.96 5.79
CA LEU A 175 12.23 -7.98 6.56
C LEU A 175 13.65 -8.24 6.03
N ASN A 176 13.78 -8.35 4.71
CA ASN A 176 15.02 -8.71 4.02
C ASN A 176 15.82 -7.50 3.51
N GLU A 177 15.69 -6.32 4.16
CA GLU A 177 16.37 -5.09 3.77
C GLU A 177 17.86 -5.28 3.49
N PRO A 178 18.67 -5.97 4.33
CA PRO A 178 20.12 -6.05 4.15
C PRO A 178 20.56 -6.89 2.96
N GLN A 179 19.66 -7.62 2.29
CA GLN A 179 20.00 -8.63 1.29
C GLN A 179 20.74 -8.04 0.08
N ASN A 180 20.24 -6.93 -0.49
CA ASN A 180 20.86 -6.25 -1.62
C ASN A 180 20.37 -4.81 -1.80
N ILE A 181 20.83 -4.14 -2.87
CA ILE A 181 20.47 -2.74 -3.13
C ILE A 181 18.97 -2.58 -3.48
N VAL A 182 18.35 -3.54 -4.16
CA VAL A 182 16.92 -3.45 -4.54
C VAL A 182 16.06 -3.52 -3.29
N THR A 183 16.33 -4.50 -2.39
CA THR A 183 15.60 -4.64 -1.12
C THR A 183 15.75 -3.42 -0.23
N ARG A 184 16.94 -2.79 -0.19
CA ARG A 184 17.19 -1.54 0.54
C ARG A 184 16.41 -0.36 -0.03
N LEU A 185 16.35 -0.20 -1.35
CA LEU A 185 15.58 0.87 -1.97
C LEU A 185 14.06 0.66 -1.77
N VAL A 186 13.58 -0.58 -1.83
CA VAL A 186 12.19 -0.90 -1.47
C VAL A 186 11.90 -0.58 0.00
N ALA A 187 12.84 -0.86 0.91
CA ALA A 187 12.69 -0.52 2.33
C ALA A 187 12.55 1.00 2.53
N LEU A 188 13.34 1.82 1.82
CA LEU A 188 13.22 3.27 1.87
C LEU A 188 11.84 3.76 1.36
N GLU A 189 11.33 3.17 0.26
CA GLU A 189 9.98 3.47 -0.23
C GLU A 189 8.91 3.11 0.80
N ARG A 190 9.06 1.96 1.50
CA ARG A 190 8.14 1.55 2.57
C ARG A 190 8.19 2.48 3.77
N ILE A 191 9.37 2.94 4.16
CA ILE A 191 9.54 3.92 5.25
C ILE A 191 8.78 5.21 4.89
N GLY A 192 8.99 5.79 3.71
CA GLY A 192 8.24 6.97 3.28
C GLY A 192 6.73 6.73 3.29
N GLY A 193 6.28 5.62 2.68
CA GLY A 193 4.87 5.30 2.53
C GLY A 193 4.15 5.00 3.85
N TYR A 194 4.73 4.22 4.75
CA TYR A 194 4.07 3.79 5.99
C TYR A 194 4.41 4.68 7.18
N ARG A 195 5.70 5.07 7.35
CA ARG A 195 6.10 5.86 8.52
C ARG A 195 5.74 7.33 8.40
N VAL A 196 5.55 7.85 7.19
CA VAL A 196 5.21 9.26 6.98
C VAL A 196 3.87 9.43 6.28
N ASP A 197 3.71 8.93 5.03
CA ASP A 197 2.48 9.19 4.22
C ASP A 197 1.21 8.66 4.92
N GLN A 198 1.17 7.38 5.29
CA GLN A 198 -0.01 6.79 5.95
C GLN A 198 -0.27 7.38 7.33
N GLU A 199 0.78 7.60 8.13
CA GLU A 199 0.65 8.21 9.45
C GLU A 199 0.11 9.65 9.37
N ALA A 200 0.64 10.43 8.44
CA ALA A 200 0.16 11.80 8.23
C ALA A 200 -1.32 11.82 7.78
N ARG A 201 -1.73 10.89 6.91
CA ARG A 201 -3.13 10.78 6.48
C ARG A 201 -4.07 10.49 7.64
N ASP A 202 -3.70 9.54 8.50
CA ASP A 202 -4.52 9.20 9.66
C ASP A 202 -4.63 10.39 10.63
N ARG A 203 -3.50 11.05 10.96
CA ARG A 203 -3.47 12.22 11.84
C ARG A 203 -4.25 13.43 11.29
N LEU A 204 -4.17 13.67 9.99
CA LEU A 204 -4.90 14.74 9.31
C LEU A 204 -6.35 14.36 8.97
N LYS A 205 -6.78 13.13 9.30
CA LYS A 205 -8.12 12.59 8.98
C LYS A 205 -8.41 12.66 7.47
N LEU A 206 -7.42 12.28 6.67
CA LEU A 206 -7.49 12.15 5.21
C LEU A 206 -7.80 10.70 4.81
N ILE A 207 -7.51 10.34 3.55
CA ILE A 207 -7.76 9.00 3.03
C ILE A 207 -6.60 8.06 3.38
N SER A 208 -6.62 7.43 4.56
CA SER A 208 -5.72 6.32 4.86
C SER A 208 -6.06 5.15 3.96
N GLN A 209 -5.03 4.46 3.43
CA GLN A 209 -5.20 3.39 2.47
C GLN A 209 -4.97 2.03 3.13
N TYR A 210 -5.87 1.07 2.87
CA TYR A 210 -5.57 -0.33 3.09
C TYR A 210 -4.63 -0.82 1.98
N GLY A 211 -3.51 -1.41 2.33
CA GLY A 211 -2.44 -1.81 1.41
C GLY A 211 -2.51 -3.26 0.93
N GLY A 212 -3.66 -3.90 1.04
CA GLY A 212 -3.90 -5.27 0.58
C GLY A 212 -3.63 -6.35 1.63
N THR A 213 -2.81 -6.08 2.64
CA THR A 213 -2.37 -7.05 3.65
C THR A 213 -1.98 -6.33 4.95
N ALA A 214 -1.68 -7.07 6.01
CA ALA A 214 -1.36 -6.51 7.32
C ALA A 214 -2.41 -5.48 7.78
N GLY A 215 -3.66 -5.81 7.62
CA GLY A 215 -4.79 -4.96 7.97
C GLY A 215 -6.08 -5.76 8.09
N GLY A 216 -7.18 -5.07 8.37
CA GLY A 216 -8.44 -5.74 8.59
C GLY A 216 -9.66 -4.89 8.34
N PHE A 217 -10.81 -5.52 8.41
CA PHE A 217 -12.12 -4.97 8.09
C PHE A 217 -13.16 -5.38 9.13
N ARG A 218 -14.14 -4.51 9.34
CA ARG A 218 -15.37 -4.91 10.00
C ARG A 218 -16.18 -5.80 9.06
N SER A 219 -16.44 -7.05 9.47
CA SER A 219 -17.10 -8.07 8.63
C SER A 219 -18.44 -7.61 8.06
N SER A 220 -19.26 -6.90 8.86
CA SER A 220 -20.56 -6.38 8.41
C SER A 220 -20.43 -5.36 7.27
N ILE A 221 -19.39 -4.52 7.29
CA ILE A 221 -19.14 -3.52 6.24
C ILE A 221 -18.60 -4.22 5.00
N LEU A 222 -17.63 -5.12 5.15
CA LEU A 222 -17.08 -5.90 4.03
C LEU A 222 -18.19 -6.70 3.32
N LYS A 223 -19.11 -7.30 4.08
CA LYS A 223 -20.27 -8.01 3.53
C LYS A 223 -21.21 -7.09 2.74
N ASN A 224 -21.48 -5.89 3.25
CA ASN A 224 -22.32 -4.91 2.57
C ASN A 224 -21.69 -4.40 1.27
N LEU A 225 -20.35 -4.40 1.18
CA LEU A 225 -19.58 -4.03 -0.01
C LEU A 225 -19.35 -5.22 -0.96
N HIS A 226 -19.89 -6.40 -0.63
CA HIS A 226 -19.76 -7.65 -1.40
C HIS A 226 -18.32 -8.19 -1.50
N GLY A 227 -17.46 -7.88 -0.52
CA GLY A 227 -16.07 -8.36 -0.48
C GLY A 227 -15.14 -7.59 -1.42
N TRP A 228 -14.15 -8.29 -1.99
CA TRP A 228 -13.15 -7.74 -2.90
C TRP A 228 -13.62 -7.87 -4.36
N ASP A 229 -13.41 -6.81 -5.16
CA ASP A 229 -13.70 -6.86 -6.60
C ASP A 229 -12.62 -7.68 -7.34
N GLU A 230 -13.00 -8.86 -7.80
CA GLU A 230 -12.11 -9.81 -8.50
C GLU A 230 -11.65 -9.31 -9.88
N THR A 231 -12.26 -8.24 -10.39
CA THR A 231 -11.91 -7.64 -11.69
C THR A 231 -10.84 -6.56 -11.57
N MET A 232 -10.44 -6.19 -10.34
CA MET A 232 -9.47 -5.14 -10.07
C MET A 232 -8.11 -5.72 -9.73
N LEU A 233 -7.03 -5.12 -10.29
CA LEU A 233 -5.64 -5.51 -9.97
C LEU A 233 -5.12 -4.87 -8.67
N ALA A 234 -5.77 -3.79 -8.21
CA ALA A 234 -5.55 -3.14 -6.93
C ALA A 234 -6.88 -3.17 -6.16
N GLU A 235 -7.29 -4.38 -5.79
CA GLU A 235 -8.51 -4.67 -5.04
C GLU A 235 -8.53 -3.97 -3.67
N ASP A 236 -7.36 -3.71 -3.11
CA ASP A 236 -7.12 -2.99 -1.88
C ASP A 236 -7.48 -1.49 -1.98
N THR A 237 -6.98 -0.84 -3.01
CA THR A 237 -7.30 0.58 -3.30
C THR A 237 -8.77 0.74 -3.65
N ASP A 238 -9.33 -0.19 -4.43
CA ASP A 238 -10.74 -0.23 -4.78
C ASP A 238 -11.63 -0.33 -3.53
N LEU A 239 -11.31 -1.28 -2.64
CA LEU A 239 -12.03 -1.50 -1.40
C LEU A 239 -11.89 -0.31 -0.43
N THR A 240 -10.67 0.28 -0.34
CA THR A 240 -10.43 1.49 0.44
C THR A 240 -11.41 2.60 0.06
N LEU A 241 -11.52 2.92 -1.22
CA LEU A 241 -12.41 3.98 -1.68
C LEU A 241 -13.88 3.61 -1.53
N SER A 242 -14.24 2.35 -1.72
CA SER A 242 -15.60 1.86 -1.50
C SER A 242 -16.05 2.05 -0.05
N ILE A 243 -15.15 1.82 0.93
CA ILE A 243 -15.40 2.05 2.36
C ILE A 243 -15.66 3.55 2.62
N TYR A 244 -14.83 4.44 2.11
CA TYR A 244 -15.02 5.89 2.27
C TYR A 244 -16.30 6.39 1.59
N LEU A 245 -16.61 5.91 0.39
CA LEU A 245 -17.83 6.25 -0.34
C LEU A 245 -19.09 5.72 0.37
N ALA A 246 -19.00 4.62 1.11
CA ALA A 246 -20.06 4.13 1.99
C ALA A 246 -20.23 4.98 3.26
N GLY A 247 -19.28 5.86 3.57
CA GLY A 247 -19.31 6.79 4.73
C GLY A 247 -18.56 6.30 5.96
N TYR A 248 -17.76 5.23 5.83
CA TYR A 248 -16.86 4.74 6.86
C TYR A 248 -15.46 5.29 6.68
N LYS A 249 -14.56 4.98 7.63
CA LYS A 249 -13.17 5.42 7.64
C LYS A 249 -12.21 4.24 7.62
N VAL A 250 -11.03 4.46 7.07
CA VAL A 250 -9.89 3.59 7.25
C VAL A 250 -8.94 4.27 8.22
N ARG A 251 -8.53 3.57 9.27
CA ARG A 251 -7.51 4.03 10.23
C ARG A 251 -6.17 3.41 9.90
N TYR A 252 -5.13 4.06 10.33
CA TYR A 252 -3.77 3.53 10.25
C TYR A 252 -3.15 3.44 11.62
N ASP A 253 -2.57 2.28 11.97
CA ASP A 253 -1.85 2.07 13.21
C ASP A 253 -0.37 1.85 12.96
N VAL A 254 0.47 2.84 13.32
CA VAL A 254 1.93 2.79 13.12
C VAL A 254 2.60 1.79 14.08
N ASP A 255 1.97 1.50 15.21
CA ASP A 255 2.51 0.63 16.25
C ASP A 255 2.17 -0.85 16.00
N ALA A 256 1.17 -1.12 15.16
CA ALA A 256 0.86 -2.46 14.68
C ALA A 256 1.81 -2.84 13.52
N GLU A 257 3.00 -3.36 13.86
CA GLU A 257 4.02 -3.69 12.87
C GLU A 257 3.86 -5.11 12.30
N CYS A 258 4.02 -5.20 10.98
CA CYS A 258 4.09 -6.47 10.26
C CYS A 258 5.21 -6.42 9.22
N TYR A 259 6.02 -7.47 9.17
CA TYR A 259 7.19 -7.52 8.29
C TYR A 259 6.87 -8.26 7.00
N GLU A 260 7.34 -7.71 5.85
CA GLU A 260 7.18 -8.32 4.51
C GLU A 260 8.52 -8.69 3.89
N GLU A 261 8.52 -9.66 2.99
CA GLU A 261 9.68 -9.96 2.16
C GLU A 261 9.63 -9.10 0.88
N ALA A 262 10.52 -8.08 0.80
CA ALA A 262 10.63 -7.23 -0.38
C ALA A 262 11.21 -8.01 -1.58
N VAL A 263 10.81 -7.60 -2.79
CA VAL A 263 11.40 -8.12 -4.03
C VAL A 263 12.90 -7.82 -4.09
N ASP A 264 13.70 -8.80 -4.53
CA ASP A 264 15.15 -8.78 -4.47
C ASP A 264 15.83 -8.52 -5.83
N SER A 265 15.07 -8.37 -6.90
CA SER A 265 15.59 -8.14 -8.24
C SER A 265 14.82 -7.06 -9.00
N TRP A 266 15.52 -6.32 -9.88
CA TRP A 266 14.90 -5.32 -10.74
C TRP A 266 13.80 -5.88 -11.65
N LYS A 267 13.91 -7.16 -12.04
CA LYS A 267 12.87 -7.83 -12.82
C LYS A 267 11.58 -7.99 -12.00
N ALA A 268 11.68 -8.50 -10.77
CA ALA A 268 10.54 -8.66 -9.87
C ALA A 268 9.95 -7.30 -9.49
N TYR A 269 10.80 -6.29 -9.17
CA TYR A 269 10.40 -4.92 -8.92
C TYR A 269 9.56 -4.35 -10.08
N ARG A 270 10.04 -4.48 -11.32
CA ARG A 270 9.31 -4.00 -12.51
C ARG A 270 7.93 -4.66 -12.65
N HIS A 271 7.84 -5.98 -12.45
CA HIS A 271 6.56 -6.69 -12.55
C HIS A 271 5.58 -6.25 -11.45
N GLN A 272 6.06 -6.09 -10.21
CA GLN A 272 5.26 -5.62 -9.09
C GLN A 272 4.77 -4.18 -9.33
N ARG A 273 5.66 -3.25 -9.70
CA ARG A 273 5.31 -1.84 -9.97
C ARG A 273 4.37 -1.67 -11.17
N PHE A 274 4.56 -2.47 -12.21
CA PHE A 274 3.64 -2.46 -13.35
C PHE A 274 2.23 -2.88 -12.94
N ARG A 275 2.08 -3.94 -12.15
CA ARG A 275 0.79 -4.39 -11.62
C ARG A 275 0.13 -3.32 -10.75
N TRP A 276 0.89 -2.71 -9.85
CA TRP A 276 0.38 -1.63 -8.99
C TRP A 276 -0.04 -0.40 -9.80
N ALA A 277 0.80 0.08 -10.70
CA ALA A 277 0.48 1.23 -11.55
C ALA A 277 -0.79 0.98 -12.37
N LYS A 278 -0.91 -0.20 -12.99
CA LYS A 278 -2.09 -0.58 -13.77
C LYS A 278 -3.36 -0.63 -12.89
N GLY A 279 -3.28 -1.26 -11.73
CA GLY A 279 -4.41 -1.37 -10.79
C GLY A 279 -4.86 -0.01 -10.26
N HIS A 280 -3.94 0.85 -9.82
CA HIS A 280 -4.29 2.20 -9.37
C HIS A 280 -4.90 3.06 -10.48
N MET A 281 -4.41 2.97 -11.72
CA MET A 281 -5.03 3.66 -12.86
C MET A 281 -6.44 3.13 -13.15
N GLN A 282 -6.70 1.84 -12.99
CA GLN A 282 -8.06 1.28 -13.07
C GLN A 282 -8.95 1.88 -11.97
N CYS A 283 -8.47 1.95 -10.72
CA CYS A 283 -9.18 2.58 -9.60
C CYS A 283 -9.46 4.07 -9.86
N PHE A 284 -8.48 4.80 -10.42
CA PHE A 284 -8.69 6.19 -10.82
C PHE A 284 -9.90 6.35 -11.74
N PHE A 285 -9.95 5.55 -12.80
CA PHE A 285 -11.07 5.64 -13.75
C PHE A 285 -12.41 5.13 -13.19
N LYS A 286 -12.39 4.24 -12.20
CA LYS A 286 -13.61 3.72 -11.56
C LYS A 286 -14.18 4.70 -10.54
N HIS A 287 -13.32 5.30 -9.70
CA HIS A 287 -13.75 6.02 -8.50
C HIS A 287 -13.71 7.55 -8.60
N SER A 288 -12.88 8.16 -9.47
CA SER A 288 -12.69 9.62 -9.48
C SER A 288 -13.98 10.41 -9.52
N TRP A 289 -14.91 10.00 -10.38
CA TRP A 289 -16.20 10.67 -10.51
C TRP A 289 -17.08 10.53 -9.26
N ASN A 290 -17.10 9.34 -8.67
CA ASN A 290 -17.85 9.07 -7.45
C ASN A 290 -17.28 9.84 -6.26
N VAL A 291 -15.96 9.94 -6.16
CA VAL A 291 -15.25 10.72 -5.14
C VAL A 291 -15.64 12.19 -5.24
N LEU A 292 -15.56 12.79 -6.43
CA LEU A 292 -15.88 14.21 -6.62
C LEU A 292 -17.35 14.53 -6.27
N ARG A 293 -18.27 13.63 -6.59
CA ARG A 293 -19.71 13.80 -6.34
C ARG A 293 -20.18 13.37 -4.95
N SER A 294 -19.33 12.64 -4.21
CA SER A 294 -19.73 12.10 -2.91
C SER A 294 -20.10 13.21 -1.93
N LYS A 295 -21.23 13.02 -1.24
CA LYS A 295 -21.64 13.84 -0.09
C LYS A 295 -21.07 13.32 1.24
N LYS A 296 -20.46 12.13 1.24
CA LYS A 296 -19.86 11.48 2.41
C LYS A 296 -18.43 11.96 2.68
N LEU A 297 -17.76 12.49 1.65
CA LEU A 297 -16.41 13.02 1.72
C LEU A 297 -16.41 14.55 1.79
N ASN A 298 -15.61 15.11 2.72
CA ASN A 298 -15.35 16.55 2.76
C ASN A 298 -14.34 16.95 1.67
N MET A 299 -14.13 18.26 1.48
CA MET A 299 -13.25 18.78 0.41
C MET A 299 -11.79 18.30 0.55
N LYS A 300 -11.26 18.24 1.78
CA LYS A 300 -9.88 17.77 2.01
C LYS A 300 -9.72 16.30 1.63
N GLU A 301 -10.68 15.47 2.02
CA GLU A 301 -10.71 14.05 1.66
C GLU A 301 -10.85 13.85 0.14
N LYS A 302 -11.66 14.67 -0.54
CA LYS A 302 -11.78 14.61 -2.01
C LYS A 302 -10.48 14.94 -2.72
N VAL A 303 -9.83 16.02 -2.31
CA VAL A 303 -8.53 16.42 -2.88
C VAL A 303 -7.50 15.33 -2.63
N ASP A 304 -7.40 14.83 -1.40
CA ASP A 304 -6.43 13.78 -1.06
C ASP A 304 -6.72 12.46 -1.80
N ALA A 305 -7.99 12.05 -1.91
CA ALA A 305 -8.38 10.89 -2.70
C ALA A 305 -7.98 11.01 -4.18
N MET A 306 -8.16 12.20 -4.78
CA MET A 306 -7.75 12.44 -6.16
C MET A 306 -6.23 12.41 -6.33
N LEU A 307 -5.47 12.94 -5.36
CA LEU A 307 -4.01 12.84 -5.35
C LEU A 307 -3.56 11.38 -5.12
N LEU A 308 -4.20 10.64 -4.23
CA LEU A 308 -3.92 9.22 -4.01
C LEU A 308 -4.13 8.38 -5.28
N LEU A 309 -5.30 8.52 -5.90
CA LEU A 309 -5.63 7.82 -7.15
C LEU A 309 -4.70 8.21 -8.30
N GLY A 310 -4.25 9.47 -8.32
CA GLY A 310 -3.43 10.04 -9.37
C GLY A 310 -1.93 9.78 -9.23
N VAL A 311 -1.46 9.15 -8.16
CA VAL A 311 -0.02 9.03 -7.85
C VAL A 311 0.80 8.38 -8.97
N TYR A 312 0.28 7.36 -9.62
CA TYR A 312 0.97 6.67 -10.71
C TYR A 312 0.96 7.43 -12.06
N PHE A 313 0.21 8.53 -12.15
CA PHE A 313 0.33 9.44 -13.30
C PHE A 313 1.51 10.42 -13.13
N MET A 314 2.05 10.60 -11.91
CA MET A 314 3.13 11.56 -11.65
C MET A 314 4.38 11.34 -12.50
N PRO A 315 4.91 10.10 -12.68
CA PRO A 315 6.05 9.88 -13.58
C PRO A 315 5.74 10.26 -15.03
N ILE A 316 4.50 10.06 -15.49
CA ILE A 316 4.06 10.42 -16.84
C ILE A 316 3.97 11.94 -16.98
N LEU A 317 3.40 12.62 -15.99
CA LEU A 317 3.30 14.08 -15.96
C LEU A 317 4.68 14.74 -15.93
N ALA A 318 5.62 14.18 -15.17
CA ALA A 318 7.01 14.62 -15.14
C ALA A 318 7.68 14.50 -16.52
N LEU A 319 7.48 13.37 -17.20
CA LEU A 319 8.00 13.15 -18.56
C LEU A 319 7.37 14.14 -19.55
N LEU A 320 6.05 14.34 -19.49
CA LEU A 320 5.34 15.31 -20.36
C LEU A 320 5.80 16.75 -20.10
N SER A 321 6.01 17.12 -18.82
CA SER A 321 6.53 18.43 -18.45
C SER A 321 7.94 18.65 -19.00
N LEU A 322 8.81 17.64 -18.88
CA LEU A 322 10.17 17.69 -19.43
C LEU A 322 10.14 17.87 -20.97
N ILE A 323 9.36 17.05 -21.68
CA ILE A 323 9.23 17.14 -23.16
C ILE A 323 8.68 18.50 -23.56
N THR A 324 7.62 18.98 -22.90
CA THR A 324 7.01 20.27 -23.21
C THR A 324 8.00 21.42 -22.98
N GLY A 325 8.73 21.38 -21.85
CA GLY A 325 9.77 22.37 -21.55
C GLY A 325 10.89 22.40 -22.60
N LEU A 326 11.38 21.23 -23.02
CA LEU A 326 12.39 21.13 -24.08
C LEU A 326 11.89 21.67 -25.42
N LEU A 327 10.63 21.39 -25.79
CA LEU A 327 10.01 21.93 -27.01
C LEU A 327 9.88 23.47 -26.96
N LEU A 328 9.48 24.03 -25.82
CA LEU A 328 9.41 25.50 -25.64
C LEU A 328 10.78 26.13 -25.82
N ILE A 329 11.85 25.54 -25.25
CA ILE A 329 13.22 26.01 -25.42
C ILE A 329 13.65 25.92 -26.91
N PHE A 330 13.42 24.76 -27.54
CA PHE A 330 13.82 24.48 -28.91
C PHE A 330 13.19 25.47 -29.92
N PHE A 331 11.93 25.82 -29.73
CA PHE A 331 11.24 26.76 -30.56
C PHE A 331 11.51 28.24 -30.20
N GLY A 332 12.43 28.51 -29.28
CA GLY A 332 12.82 29.87 -28.87
C GLY A 332 11.69 30.66 -28.22
N LEU A 333 10.72 29.94 -27.65
CA LEU A 333 9.58 30.56 -26.98
C LEU A 333 10.04 31.08 -25.61
N PRO A 334 9.96 32.41 -25.37
CA PRO A 334 10.48 32.97 -24.15
C PRO A 334 9.61 32.55 -22.95
N LEU A 335 10.08 31.58 -22.16
CA LEU A 335 9.64 31.42 -20.77
C LEU A 335 9.79 32.73 -19.97
N ALA A 336 10.59 33.70 -20.49
CA ALA A 336 10.91 34.97 -19.89
C ALA A 336 9.73 35.96 -19.79
N ASN A 337 8.70 35.82 -20.59
CA ASN A 337 7.47 36.63 -20.43
C ASN A 337 6.62 36.18 -19.23
N LEU A 338 6.98 35.07 -18.59
CA LEU A 338 6.36 34.50 -17.41
C LEU A 338 7.24 34.70 -16.17
N LEU A 339 7.84 35.89 -16.00
CA LEU A 339 8.67 36.26 -14.84
C LEU A 339 7.98 35.91 -13.51
N TRP A 340 6.67 36.03 -13.43
CA TRP A 340 5.86 35.67 -12.28
C TRP A 340 5.77 34.12 -12.07
N LEU A 341 6.01 33.30 -13.11
CA LEU A 341 6.12 31.84 -13.01
C LEU A 341 7.56 31.38 -12.78
N PHE A 342 8.55 32.19 -13.09
CA PHE A 342 9.96 31.84 -12.95
C PHE A 342 10.29 31.50 -11.49
N LEU A 343 9.83 32.30 -10.53
CA LEU A 343 10.05 32.04 -9.11
C LEU A 343 9.39 30.73 -8.65
N PRO A 344 8.11 30.46 -8.92
CA PRO A 344 7.49 29.15 -8.64
C PRO A 344 8.20 27.97 -9.31
N ILE A 345 8.66 28.11 -10.56
CA ILE A 345 9.40 27.07 -11.27
C ILE A 345 10.76 26.81 -10.63
N CYS A 346 11.48 27.86 -10.25
CA CYS A 346 12.74 27.74 -9.51
C CYS A 346 12.53 27.11 -8.14
N MET A 347 11.52 27.54 -7.39
CA MET A 347 11.17 26.93 -6.10
C MET A 347 10.78 25.46 -6.28
N TYR A 348 10.01 25.15 -7.32
CA TYR A 348 9.70 23.77 -7.66
C TYR A 348 10.98 22.96 -7.93
N SER A 349 11.90 23.46 -8.75
CA SER A 349 13.12 22.77 -9.14
C SER A 349 14.08 22.57 -7.95
N PHE A 350 14.18 23.54 -7.04
CA PHE A 350 15.09 23.46 -5.89
C PHE A 350 14.45 22.79 -4.68
N VAL A 351 13.27 23.21 -4.28
CA VAL A 351 12.63 22.72 -3.03
C VAL A 351 11.77 21.50 -3.29
N GLY A 352 11.05 21.48 -4.42
CA GLY A 352 10.10 20.45 -4.74
C GLY A 352 10.75 19.09 -4.98
N ASN A 353 11.84 19.05 -5.73
CA ASN A 353 12.54 17.79 -6.01
C ASN A 353 13.14 17.14 -4.73
N PHE A 354 13.31 17.89 -3.64
CA PHE A 354 13.76 17.37 -2.36
C PHE A 354 12.62 16.82 -1.49
N ALA A 355 11.36 17.12 -1.79
CA ALA A 355 10.25 16.74 -0.93
C ALA A 355 10.14 15.22 -0.65
N PRO A 356 10.23 14.32 -1.63
CA PRO A 356 10.22 12.87 -1.36
C PRO A 356 11.45 12.42 -0.57
N PHE A 357 12.62 13.00 -0.82
CA PHE A 357 13.85 12.68 -0.07
C PHE A 357 13.76 13.16 1.37
N PHE A 358 13.18 14.34 1.60
CA PHE A 358 12.93 14.87 2.93
C PHE A 358 11.95 13.99 3.70
N GLU A 359 10.86 13.56 3.06
CA GLU A 359 9.88 12.63 3.65
C GLU A 359 10.51 11.31 4.08
N ILE A 360 11.25 10.65 3.17
CA ILE A 360 11.93 9.39 3.48
C ILE A 360 13.01 9.61 4.54
N GLY A 361 13.76 10.72 4.47
CA GLY A 361 14.80 11.07 5.43
C GLY A 361 14.25 11.25 6.85
N VAL A 362 13.10 11.90 6.99
CA VAL A 362 12.40 12.01 8.27
C VAL A 362 11.88 10.66 8.75
N GLY A 363 11.32 9.83 7.85
CA GLY A 363 10.91 8.48 8.21
C GLY A 363 12.08 7.63 8.73
N ILE A 364 13.26 7.72 8.09
CA ILE A 364 14.49 7.05 8.53
C ILE A 364 14.90 7.53 9.94
N TYR A 365 14.86 8.85 10.17
CA TYR A 365 15.18 9.45 11.47
C TYR A 365 14.23 8.94 12.56
N LEU A 366 12.93 8.95 12.31
CA LEU A 366 11.91 8.48 13.25
C LEU A 366 12.00 6.99 13.58
N ASP A 367 12.58 6.20 12.66
CA ASP A 367 12.82 4.77 12.85
C ASP A 367 14.19 4.44 13.48
N GLY A 368 15.01 5.46 13.78
CA GLY A 368 16.36 5.25 14.30
C GLY A 368 17.31 4.53 13.33
N ARG A 369 17.04 4.63 12.01
CA ARG A 369 17.79 3.92 10.95
C ARG A 369 18.78 4.84 10.21
N GLU A 370 19.38 5.79 10.87
CA GLU A 370 20.20 6.87 10.30
C GLU A 370 21.31 6.38 9.37
N ARG A 371 21.83 5.17 9.59
CA ARG A 371 22.88 4.59 8.73
C ARG A 371 22.42 4.32 7.29
N THR A 372 21.11 4.34 7.01
CA THR A 372 20.57 4.13 5.65
C THR A 372 20.39 5.42 4.86
N GLN A 373 20.56 6.59 5.49
CA GLN A 373 20.36 7.90 4.84
C GLN A 373 21.25 8.12 3.61
N TRP A 374 22.45 7.53 3.57
CA TRP A 374 23.35 7.66 2.43
C TRP A 374 22.81 7.02 1.14
N LEU A 375 21.77 6.18 1.24
CA LEU A 375 21.07 5.58 0.08
C LEU A 375 20.01 6.51 -0.53
N LEU A 376 19.62 7.59 0.16
CA LEU A 376 18.59 8.52 -0.33
C LEU A 376 18.86 9.03 -1.75
N PRO A 377 20.06 9.49 -2.13
CA PRO A 377 20.33 9.94 -3.49
C PRO A 377 20.04 8.88 -4.56
N LEU A 378 20.13 7.59 -4.22
CA LEU A 378 19.87 6.49 -5.16
C LEU A 378 18.37 6.33 -5.46
N MET A 379 17.47 6.90 -4.65
CA MET A 379 16.03 6.88 -4.91
C MET A 379 15.66 7.60 -6.22
N ILE A 380 16.52 8.49 -6.73
CA ILE A 380 16.31 9.13 -8.03
C ILE A 380 16.26 8.08 -9.17
N PHE A 381 17.05 7.01 -9.06
CA PHE A 381 17.05 5.94 -10.05
C PHE A 381 15.74 5.16 -10.05
N THR A 382 15.14 4.93 -8.88
CA THR A 382 13.83 4.27 -8.80
C THR A 382 12.75 5.12 -9.44
N PHE A 383 12.81 6.46 -9.28
CA PHE A 383 11.88 7.37 -9.92
C PHE A 383 11.98 7.29 -11.46
N PHE A 384 13.19 7.41 -12.01
CA PHE A 384 13.40 7.31 -13.46
C PHE A 384 13.04 5.91 -14.00
N TYR A 385 13.32 4.86 -13.23
CA TYR A 385 12.97 3.49 -13.60
C TYR A 385 11.46 3.27 -13.64
N ASN A 386 10.70 3.97 -12.81
CA ASN A 386 9.24 3.91 -12.78
C ASN A 386 8.57 4.64 -13.97
N ILE A 387 9.22 5.61 -14.62
CA ILE A 387 8.63 6.34 -15.76
C ILE A 387 8.16 5.38 -16.87
N PRO A 388 9.03 4.54 -17.48
CA PRO A 388 8.59 3.65 -18.54
C PRO A 388 7.58 2.60 -18.06
N ILE A 389 7.63 2.20 -16.79
CA ILE A 389 6.68 1.26 -16.19
C ILE A 389 5.28 1.89 -16.15
N CYS A 390 5.16 3.12 -15.65
CA CYS A 390 3.90 3.86 -15.57
C CYS A 390 3.35 4.21 -16.96
N CYS A 391 4.21 4.62 -17.91
CA CYS A 391 3.81 4.85 -19.30
C CYS A 391 3.20 3.58 -19.91
N LYS A 392 3.88 2.44 -19.78
CA LYS A 392 3.38 1.16 -20.29
C LYS A 392 2.05 0.78 -19.63
N ALA A 393 1.92 0.93 -18.31
CA ALA A 393 0.69 0.65 -17.57
C ALA A 393 -0.47 1.53 -18.06
N PHE A 394 -0.22 2.83 -18.31
CA PHE A 394 -1.21 3.75 -18.83
C PHE A 394 -1.71 3.34 -20.23
N PHE A 395 -0.80 3.04 -21.16
CA PHE A 395 -1.18 2.59 -22.50
C PHE A 395 -1.97 1.28 -22.45
N ASP A 396 -1.61 0.37 -21.56
CA ASP A 396 -2.31 -0.90 -21.38
C ASP A 396 -3.75 -0.69 -20.86
N VAL A 397 -3.94 0.20 -19.89
CA VAL A 397 -5.27 0.55 -19.36
C VAL A 397 -6.09 1.28 -20.42
N ALA A 398 -5.50 2.25 -21.10
CA ALA A 398 -6.19 3.04 -22.13
C ALA A 398 -6.67 2.15 -23.29
N THR A 399 -5.77 1.30 -23.84
CA THR A 399 -6.11 0.39 -24.93
C THR A 399 -7.12 -0.68 -24.52
N SER A 400 -7.00 -1.23 -23.32
CA SER A 400 -7.97 -2.20 -22.78
C SER A 400 -9.37 -1.61 -22.68
N ARG A 401 -9.49 -0.36 -22.18
CA ARG A 401 -10.78 0.34 -22.13
C ARG A 401 -11.36 0.64 -23.50
N MET A 402 -10.53 1.08 -24.45
CA MET A 402 -10.97 1.36 -25.82
C MET A 402 -11.46 0.10 -26.54
N LEU A 403 -10.85 -1.05 -26.27
CA LEU A 403 -11.18 -2.33 -26.90
C LEU A 403 -12.22 -3.14 -26.11
N GLY A 404 -12.71 -2.64 -24.98
CA GLY A 404 -13.67 -3.37 -24.12
C GLY A 404 -13.08 -4.70 -23.57
N ARG A 405 -11.75 -4.82 -23.49
CA ARG A 405 -11.08 -6.04 -23.02
C ARG A 405 -10.75 -5.93 -21.53
N ASN A 406 -11.16 -6.92 -20.75
CA ASN A 406 -10.73 -7.02 -19.36
C ASN A 406 -9.39 -7.79 -19.33
N THR A 407 -8.28 -7.07 -19.08
CA THR A 407 -6.92 -7.65 -19.06
C THR A 407 -6.38 -7.78 -17.65
N CYS A 408 -7.21 -8.28 -16.71
CA CYS A 408 -6.76 -8.61 -15.36
C CYS A 408 -6.02 -9.96 -15.41
N VAL A 409 -4.71 -9.93 -15.65
CA VAL A 409 -3.84 -11.10 -15.47
C VAL A 409 -3.03 -10.87 -14.20
N TRP A 410 -3.37 -11.64 -13.17
CA TRP A 410 -2.58 -11.65 -11.95
C TRP A 410 -1.31 -12.49 -12.17
N VAL A 411 -0.14 -11.89 -11.91
CA VAL A 411 1.15 -12.58 -11.97
C VAL A 411 1.72 -12.63 -10.57
N LYS A 412 1.97 -13.83 -10.08
CA LYS A 412 2.56 -14.06 -8.76
C LYS A 412 3.95 -13.42 -8.64
N THR A 413 4.23 -12.80 -7.50
CA THR A 413 5.59 -12.46 -7.07
C THR A 413 6.19 -13.69 -6.39
N ALA A 414 7.38 -14.11 -6.80
CA ALA A 414 8.10 -15.21 -6.16
C ALA A 414 8.83 -14.71 -4.91
N HIS A 415 8.70 -15.43 -3.79
CA HIS A 415 9.42 -15.17 -2.55
C HIS A 415 10.54 -16.18 -2.36
N SER A 416 11.69 -15.73 -1.86
CA SER A 416 12.89 -16.57 -1.72
C SER A 416 12.87 -17.42 -0.45
N GLY A 417 12.16 -16.96 0.58
CA GLY A 417 12.18 -17.58 1.90
C GLY A 417 13.54 -17.51 2.61
N ASN A 418 14.48 -16.74 2.06
CA ASN A 418 15.83 -16.60 2.62
C ASN A 418 15.80 -15.69 3.86
N GLY A 419 15.75 -16.32 5.02
CA GLY A 419 15.59 -15.66 6.31
C GLY A 419 16.85 -15.11 6.93
N ASN A 420 17.70 -14.31 6.23
CA ASN A 420 18.59 -13.41 6.91
C ASN A 420 17.80 -12.16 7.34
N CYS A 421 16.96 -12.36 8.37
CA CYS A 421 15.99 -11.40 8.84
C CYS A 421 16.61 -10.47 9.86
N TYR A 422 16.55 -9.16 9.61
CA TYR A 422 16.72 -8.16 10.65
C TYR A 422 15.36 -7.93 11.32
N ILE A 423 15.13 -8.55 12.46
CA ILE A 423 13.99 -8.23 13.33
C ILE A 423 14.55 -7.37 14.46
N PRO A 424 14.26 -6.05 14.52
CA PRO A 424 14.61 -5.25 15.68
C PRO A 424 13.92 -5.84 16.92
N ASN A 425 14.66 -6.03 18.01
CA ASN A 425 14.18 -6.53 19.31
C ASN A 425 13.86 -8.04 19.47
N LEU A 426 14.23 -8.90 18.54
CA LEU A 426 14.51 -10.27 18.93
C LEU A 426 16.00 -10.37 19.23
N SER A 427 16.35 -10.50 20.52
CA SER A 427 17.68 -10.93 20.94
C SER A 427 18.08 -12.13 20.08
N VAL A 428 19.13 -11.91 19.28
CA VAL A 428 19.74 -12.97 18.47
C VAL A 428 20.27 -14.01 19.45
N ASN A 429 19.47 -15.02 19.74
CA ASN A 429 19.94 -16.27 20.24
C ASN A 429 19.80 -17.28 19.10
N THR A 430 20.89 -17.44 18.39
CA THR A 430 21.41 -18.64 17.75
C THR A 430 20.43 -19.46 16.88
N PHE A 431 20.61 -19.29 15.56
CA PHE A 431 20.65 -20.48 14.70
C PHE A 431 22.07 -20.55 14.12
N GLU A 432 22.93 -21.36 14.77
CA GLU A 432 24.05 -22.01 14.14
C GLU A 432 23.57 -23.08 13.15
#